data_fb15d4b6f99ecb2b6976b42f22e3814c
#
_entry.id   fb15d4b6f99ecb2b6976b42f22e3814c
#
_cell.length_a   1.000
_cell.length_b   1.000
_cell.length_c   1.000
_cell.angle_alpha   90.00
_cell.angle_beta   90.00
_cell.angle_gamma   90.00
#
_symmetry.space_group_name_H-M   'P 1'
#
loop_
_entity.id
_entity.type
_entity.pdbx_description
1 polymer ?
#
loop_
_entity_poly.entity_id
_entity_poly.type
_entity_poly.pdbx_seq_one_letter_code
_entity_poly.pdbx_strand_id
1 'polypeptide(L)'
;MNSAMESSHIPTVRSSKIVRTIQSARRAPDGMAGTKGGWEMRLHRHTIFARERRAGTAAVATLATTVMLLAVAAGPATATPATEARSGTTGEILGTGNATPVPGSYVVTLKNSGGTVGDRQAGMSRLADRYGFRPDQVWRDALNGFSVRTSELVARRLAADPAVAVVEQDRLTSLATTQTNAPWNLDRIDAPLGLSGTYNFTSVGTGVRAYIVDSGIQIGHADFGGQAVYGYDAVDGMLPANDCSGHGTHVAGTVGGTTYGAAKNVVPVAVKVFDCALPSTLSMLINGINWMIANHLAGQPAVANIGVLTSPTVALNTAVTNAVADGITVTVPAGNSNVSACTVSPASVPAALTVGATLTNDNRASWSNFGPCLDIFAPGDRITSAWWNSTTATQTISGTSHAAPLVAGVAARVLSNNPTWTPAQVASYLFSVASPVVINPGAGSPNRLLHLSPAL
;
A
#
# COMPACT_ATOMS: atom_id res chain seq x y z
N MET A 1 20.87 -31.02 -61.38
CA MET A 1 22.08 -31.56 -60.77
C MET A 1 21.80 -31.55 -59.28
N ASN A 2 21.26 -32.60 -58.70
CA ASN A 2 21.83 -33.70 -57.94
C ASN A 2 22.70 -33.15 -56.81
N SER A 3 22.56 -33.47 -55.60
CA SER A 3 22.03 -34.52 -54.69
C SER A 3 22.53 -34.09 -53.30
N ALA A 4 22.15 -34.54 -52.14
CA ALA A 4 21.59 -35.76 -51.64
C ALA A 4 21.06 -35.51 -50.20
N MET A 5 20.07 -36.27 -49.84
CA MET A 5 19.63 -36.48 -48.43
C MET A 5 20.67 -37.30 -47.66
N GLU A 6 20.95 -36.90 -46.44
CA GLU A 6 21.46 -37.85 -45.42
C GLU A 6 20.60 -37.83 -44.19
N SER A 7 19.99 -38.97 -43.94
CA SER A 7 19.22 -39.31 -42.75
C SER A 7 20.19 -39.82 -41.65
N SER A 8 20.17 -39.25 -40.45
CA SER A 8 20.84 -39.83 -39.30
C SER A 8 19.85 -40.28 -38.25
N HIS A 9 19.96 -41.54 -37.96
CA HIS A 9 19.20 -42.35 -37.01
C HIS A 9 19.20 -41.83 -35.57
N ILE A 10 18.04 -41.92 -34.93
CA ILE A 10 17.86 -41.80 -33.50
C ILE A 10 17.92 -43.22 -32.89
N PRO A 11 18.76 -43.52 -31.89
CA PRO A 11 18.64 -44.76 -31.16
C PRO A 11 17.67 -44.67 -29.99
N THR A 12 16.67 -45.50 -30.01
CA THR A 12 15.77 -45.81 -28.92
C THR A 12 16.52 -46.54 -27.80
N VAL A 13 16.55 -46.00 -26.59
CA VAL A 13 17.03 -46.70 -25.39
C VAL A 13 15.83 -47.23 -24.62
N ARG A 14 15.82 -48.55 -24.47
CA ARG A 14 14.84 -49.34 -23.67
C ARG A 14 15.03 -49.13 -22.18
N SER A 15 13.90 -48.93 -21.53
CA SER A 15 13.70 -48.99 -20.09
C SER A 15 14.09 -50.36 -19.52
N SER A 16 14.95 -50.40 -18.50
CA SER A 16 15.12 -51.58 -17.65
C SER A 16 14.90 -51.16 -16.17
N LYS A 17 13.85 -51.75 -15.59
CA LYS A 17 13.53 -51.69 -14.16
C LYS A 17 14.64 -52.35 -13.37
N ILE A 18 15.15 -51.65 -12.35
CA ILE A 18 15.90 -52.31 -11.25
C ILE A 18 15.15 -52.01 -9.96
N VAL A 19 14.46 -53.02 -9.45
CA VAL A 19 13.94 -53.12 -8.10
C VAL A 19 15.12 -53.53 -7.19
N ARG A 20 15.45 -52.71 -6.20
CA ARG A 20 16.31 -53.15 -5.11
C ARG A 20 15.56 -53.02 -3.79
N THR A 21 15.18 -54.17 -3.29
CA THR A 21 14.76 -54.42 -1.92
C THR A 21 15.95 -54.26 -0.99
N ILE A 22 15.83 -53.42 0.03
CA ILE A 22 16.77 -53.40 1.15
C ILE A 22 15.99 -53.79 2.41
N GLN A 23 16.33 -54.99 2.91
CA GLN A 23 15.88 -55.54 4.19
C GLN A 23 16.59 -54.86 5.36
N SER A 24 15.78 -54.68 6.39
CA SER A 24 16.15 -54.22 7.73
C SER A 24 17.19 -55.06 8.43
N ALA A 25 18.10 -54.46 9.17
CA ALA A 25 18.80 -55.09 10.27
C ALA A 25 18.69 -54.24 11.52
N ARG A 26 17.94 -54.76 12.48
CA ARG A 26 17.92 -54.29 13.88
C ARG A 26 19.20 -54.77 14.58
N ARG A 27 19.85 -53.93 15.38
CA ARG A 27 20.62 -54.35 16.56
C ARG A 27 20.55 -53.25 17.61
N ALA A 28 20.04 -53.62 18.76
CA ALA A 28 20.16 -52.87 20.01
C ALA A 28 21.48 -53.27 20.71
N PRO A 29 22.00 -52.42 21.60
CA PRO A 29 22.72 -52.91 22.76
C PRO A 29 22.00 -52.51 24.07
N ASP A 30 22.06 -53.49 24.96
CA ASP A 30 21.59 -53.46 26.34
C ASP A 30 22.41 -52.54 27.25
N GLY A 31 21.72 -52.05 28.31
CA GLY A 31 22.30 -51.95 29.65
C GLY A 31 22.60 -50.54 30.15
N MET A 32 21.76 -49.98 31.03
CA MET A 32 22.03 -49.84 32.46
C MET A 32 20.84 -49.17 33.20
N ALA A 33 20.62 -49.74 34.40
CA ALA A 33 19.52 -49.45 35.29
C ALA A 33 19.66 -48.14 36.07
N GLY A 34 18.51 -47.64 36.54
CA GLY A 34 18.37 -46.90 37.81
C GLY A 34 17.91 -45.47 37.73
N THR A 35 16.73 -45.17 38.03
CA THR A 35 16.17 -44.61 39.26
C THR A 35 14.76 -44.06 39.01
N LYS A 36 13.87 -44.46 39.92
CA LYS A 36 12.46 -44.04 39.99
C LYS A 36 12.33 -42.57 40.39
N GLY A 37 11.58 -41.83 39.62
CA GLY A 37 11.09 -40.49 40.01
C GLY A 37 9.74 -40.28 39.32
N GLY A 38 8.66 -40.57 40.06
CA GLY A 38 7.30 -40.33 39.59
C GLY A 38 6.97 -38.84 39.50
N TRP A 39 6.42 -38.45 38.39
CA TRP A 39 5.73 -37.17 38.24
C TRP A 39 4.27 -37.43 37.88
N GLU A 40 3.39 -37.17 38.85
CA GLU A 40 1.93 -37.19 38.66
C GLU A 40 1.53 -36.09 37.68
N MET A 41 0.86 -36.50 36.62
CA MET A 41 0.25 -35.59 35.65
C MET A 41 -1.12 -35.18 36.18
N ARG A 42 -1.22 -33.97 36.76
CA ARG A 42 -2.51 -33.35 37.11
C ARG A 42 -3.22 -32.89 35.84
N LEU A 43 -4.26 -33.59 35.48
CA LEU A 43 -5.24 -33.17 34.50
C LEU A 43 -6.11 -32.03 35.11
N HIS A 44 -5.90 -30.81 34.62
CA HIS A 44 -6.85 -29.72 34.86
C HIS A 44 -8.00 -29.82 33.85
N ARG A 45 -9.15 -30.20 34.33
CA ARG A 45 -10.41 -30.10 33.59
C ARG A 45 -10.84 -28.64 33.56
N HIS A 46 -10.77 -27.98 32.40
CA HIS A 46 -11.47 -26.72 32.19
C HIS A 46 -12.94 -27.00 31.87
N THR A 47 -13.79 -26.60 32.77
CA THR A 47 -15.24 -26.62 32.64
C THR A 47 -15.65 -25.49 31.70
N ILE A 48 -16.23 -25.84 30.55
CA ILE A 48 -16.80 -24.87 29.60
C ILE A 48 -18.20 -24.52 30.13
N PHE A 49 -18.40 -23.27 30.55
CA PHE A 49 -19.72 -22.71 30.83
C PHE A 49 -20.41 -22.35 29.50
N ALA A 50 -21.38 -23.15 29.09
CA ALA A 50 -22.33 -22.80 28.04
C ALA A 50 -23.31 -21.76 28.59
N ARG A 51 -23.31 -20.56 28.01
CA ARG A 51 -24.24 -19.49 28.30
C ARG A 51 -25.44 -19.61 27.36
N GLU A 52 -26.53 -20.18 27.85
CA GLU A 52 -27.82 -20.19 27.16
C GLU A 52 -28.32 -18.76 26.91
N ARG A 53 -28.57 -18.43 25.65
CA ARG A 53 -29.34 -17.24 25.26
C ARG A 53 -30.82 -17.57 25.30
N ARG A 54 -31.54 -17.03 26.27
CA ARG A 54 -33.00 -17.02 26.30
C ARG A 54 -33.52 -16.07 25.22
N ALA A 55 -34.33 -16.60 24.34
CA ALA A 55 -35.16 -15.85 23.41
C ALA A 55 -36.27 -15.12 24.17
N GLY A 56 -36.24 -13.80 24.15
CA GLY A 56 -37.33 -12.96 24.65
C GLY A 56 -38.28 -12.60 23.52
N THR A 57 -39.47 -13.12 23.59
CA THR A 57 -40.62 -12.73 22.75
C THR A 57 -41.04 -11.30 23.09
N ALA A 58 -40.91 -10.35 22.13
CA ALA A 58 -41.44 -9.00 22.26
C ALA A 58 -42.94 -9.00 21.86
N ALA A 59 -43.79 -8.69 22.82
CA ALA A 59 -45.21 -8.41 22.61
C ALA A 59 -45.39 -7.02 22.00
N VAL A 60 -46.13 -6.95 20.90
CA VAL A 60 -46.54 -5.68 20.27
C VAL A 60 -47.71 -5.13 21.07
N ALA A 61 -47.52 -4.01 21.74
CA ALA A 61 -48.57 -3.22 22.36
C ALA A 61 -48.91 -2.03 21.45
N THR A 62 -50.06 -2.07 20.86
CA THR A 62 -50.71 -0.95 20.14
C THR A 62 -51.25 0.05 21.15
N LEU A 63 -50.67 1.24 21.23
CA LEU A 63 -51.27 2.38 21.97
C LEU A 63 -51.95 3.33 20.98
N ALA A 64 -53.24 3.42 21.10
CA ALA A 64 -54.07 4.44 20.46
C ALA A 64 -53.88 5.75 21.24
N THR A 65 -53.34 6.78 20.61
CA THR A 65 -53.26 8.13 21.21
C THR A 65 -54.44 8.97 20.78
N THR A 66 -55.26 9.28 21.79
CA THR A 66 -56.36 10.27 21.71
C THR A 66 -55.80 11.67 21.63
N VAL A 67 -56.13 12.40 20.57
CA VAL A 67 -55.77 13.81 20.42
C VAL A 67 -56.74 14.67 21.23
N MET A 68 -56.21 15.31 22.27
CA MET A 68 -56.95 16.34 23.04
C MET A 68 -56.47 17.73 22.59
N LEU A 69 -57.32 18.46 21.90
CA LEU A 69 -57.10 19.86 21.55
C LEU A 69 -57.25 20.73 22.81
N LEU A 70 -56.13 21.32 23.30
CA LEU A 70 -56.20 22.46 24.23
C LEU A 70 -55.93 23.73 23.40
N ALA A 71 -56.92 24.58 23.31
CA ALA A 71 -56.73 25.93 22.84
C ALA A 71 -56.07 26.79 23.94
N VAL A 72 -54.86 27.23 23.70
CA VAL A 72 -54.16 28.21 24.56
C VAL A 72 -54.16 29.56 23.82
N ALA A 73 -54.69 30.54 24.48
CA ALA A 73 -54.78 31.95 24.03
C ALA A 73 -53.39 32.55 23.81
N ALA A 74 -53.18 33.15 22.62
CA ALA A 74 -51.96 33.86 22.29
C ALA A 74 -51.92 35.23 22.94
N GLY A 75 -50.91 35.41 23.84
CA GLY A 75 -50.45 36.73 24.24
C GLY A 75 -49.42 37.27 23.23
N PRO A 76 -49.19 38.58 23.17
CA PRO A 76 -48.28 39.17 22.16
C PRO A 76 -46.83 38.77 22.47
N ALA A 77 -46.23 37.96 21.60
CA ALA A 77 -44.81 37.61 21.64
C ALA A 77 -44.01 38.83 21.16
N THR A 78 -43.20 39.41 22.01
CA THR A 78 -42.14 40.34 21.63
C THR A 78 -41.15 39.61 20.73
N ALA A 79 -41.09 40.02 19.45
CA ALA A 79 -40.16 39.48 18.48
C ALA A 79 -38.73 39.85 18.88
N THR A 80 -37.97 38.85 19.31
CA THR A 80 -36.51 38.92 19.35
C THR A 80 -36.04 38.97 17.89
N PRO A 81 -35.12 39.88 17.51
CA PRO A 81 -34.66 39.94 16.11
C PRO A 81 -33.97 38.61 15.80
N ALA A 82 -34.56 37.88 14.85
CA ALA A 82 -33.91 36.76 14.20
C ALA A 82 -32.62 37.24 13.58
N THR A 83 -31.49 36.81 14.08
CA THR A 83 -30.21 36.98 13.39
C THR A 83 -30.34 36.21 12.06
N GLU A 84 -30.61 36.97 10.99
CA GLU A 84 -30.56 36.43 9.64
C GLU A 84 -29.19 35.74 9.44
N ALA A 85 -29.20 34.44 9.37
CA ALA A 85 -28.08 33.66 8.86
C ALA A 85 -27.92 34.08 7.38
N ARG A 86 -27.07 35.09 7.14
CA ARG A 86 -26.67 35.46 5.79
C ARG A 86 -26.13 34.23 5.12
N SER A 87 -26.86 33.70 4.16
CA SER A 87 -26.38 32.73 3.17
C SER A 87 -25.19 33.36 2.46
N GLY A 88 -23.98 33.19 3.05
CA GLY A 88 -22.75 33.71 2.48
C GLY A 88 -22.30 32.80 1.36
N THR A 89 -21.98 33.39 0.21
CA THR A 89 -21.20 32.74 -0.84
C THR A 89 -19.96 32.07 -0.24
N THR A 90 -19.70 30.80 -0.62
CA THR A 90 -18.51 30.05 -0.22
C THR A 90 -17.57 29.98 -1.41
N GLY A 91 -16.25 30.20 -1.17
CA GLY A 91 -15.20 30.05 -2.16
C GLY A 91 -14.52 28.69 -2.05
N GLU A 92 -13.64 28.43 -2.99
CA GLU A 92 -12.83 27.22 -3.02
C GLU A 92 -11.61 27.38 -2.10
N ILE A 93 -11.27 26.29 -1.36
CA ILE A 93 -10.03 26.17 -0.60
C ILE A 93 -9.10 25.30 -1.42
N LEU A 94 -7.92 25.81 -1.74
CA LEU A 94 -6.90 25.03 -2.46
C LEU A 94 -6.22 24.02 -1.51
N GLY A 95 -5.81 22.90 -2.08
CA GLY A 95 -4.99 21.91 -1.35
C GLY A 95 -5.73 21.04 -0.33
N THR A 96 -7.06 21.03 -0.32
CA THR A 96 -7.85 20.16 0.57
C THR A 96 -7.68 18.66 0.29
N GLY A 97 -7.18 18.29 -0.89
CA GLY A 97 -6.88 16.90 -1.28
C GLY A 97 -5.39 16.54 -1.17
N ASN A 98 -4.55 17.41 -0.67
CA ASN A 98 -3.12 17.15 -0.55
C ASN A 98 -2.80 16.24 0.64
N ALA A 99 -1.70 15.48 0.51
CA ALA A 99 -1.15 14.72 1.63
C ALA A 99 -0.67 15.68 2.74
N THR A 100 -0.85 15.26 4.00
CA THR A 100 -0.41 15.98 5.20
C THR A 100 -1.10 17.32 5.52
N PRO A 101 -2.42 17.48 5.36
CA PRO A 101 -3.10 18.70 5.78
C PRO A 101 -3.02 18.86 7.31
N VAL A 102 -2.86 20.10 7.78
CA VAL A 102 -3.04 20.43 9.20
C VAL A 102 -4.52 20.73 9.43
N PRO A 103 -5.28 19.84 10.08
CA PRO A 103 -6.72 20.01 10.21
C PRO A 103 -7.09 21.35 10.83
N GLY A 104 -8.00 22.09 10.19
CA GLY A 104 -8.49 23.36 10.68
C GLY A 104 -7.50 24.53 10.58
N SER A 105 -6.32 24.34 10.01
CA SER A 105 -5.33 25.40 9.76
C SER A 105 -5.31 25.81 8.29
N TYR A 106 -5.27 27.11 8.02
CA TYR A 106 -5.32 27.66 6.68
C TYR A 106 -4.34 28.80 6.51
N VAL A 107 -3.76 28.91 5.31
CA VAL A 107 -2.97 30.05 4.86
C VAL A 107 -3.85 30.92 3.98
N VAL A 108 -3.99 32.19 4.34
CA VAL A 108 -4.83 33.17 3.61
C VAL A 108 -3.94 34.22 2.98
N THR A 109 -3.97 34.31 1.66
CA THR A 109 -3.30 35.35 0.90
C THR A 109 -4.29 36.45 0.56
N LEU A 110 -3.93 37.67 0.87
CA LEU A 110 -4.73 38.84 0.55
C LEU A 110 -4.36 39.44 -0.81
N LYS A 111 -5.33 40.05 -1.49
CA LYS A 111 -5.04 40.82 -2.71
C LYS A 111 -4.18 42.03 -2.38
N ASN A 112 -3.25 42.34 -3.26
CA ASN A 112 -2.45 43.58 -3.14
C ASN A 112 -3.30 44.78 -3.53
N SER A 113 -3.72 45.55 -2.54
CA SER A 113 -4.52 46.79 -2.73
C SER A 113 -3.69 48.05 -2.93
N GLY A 114 -2.38 47.95 -3.14
CA GLY A 114 -1.49 49.10 -3.38
C GLY A 114 -1.30 50.07 -2.19
N GLY A 115 -1.81 49.72 -0.99
CA GLY A 115 -1.77 50.59 0.18
C GLY A 115 -0.49 50.40 1.04
N THR A 116 -0.39 51.25 2.08
CA THR A 116 0.68 51.18 3.10
C THR A 116 0.58 49.89 3.93
N VAL A 117 1.61 49.61 4.73
CA VAL A 117 1.59 48.50 5.71
C VAL A 117 0.42 48.63 6.69
N GLY A 118 0.07 49.88 7.06
CA GLY A 118 -1.09 50.16 7.92
C GLY A 118 -2.43 49.82 7.26
N ASP A 119 -2.58 50.07 5.96
CA ASP A 119 -3.81 49.72 5.24
C ASP A 119 -4.03 48.21 5.16
N ARG A 120 -2.94 47.43 4.95
CA ARG A 120 -2.97 45.95 4.97
C ARG A 120 -3.34 45.40 6.33
N GLN A 121 -2.79 45.98 7.41
CA GLN A 121 -3.12 45.59 8.79
C GLN A 121 -4.60 45.85 9.09
N ALA A 122 -5.11 47.03 8.70
CA ALA A 122 -6.53 47.37 8.87
C ALA A 122 -7.45 46.46 8.05
N GLY A 123 -7.03 46.06 6.86
CA GLY A 123 -7.75 45.10 6.01
C GLY A 123 -7.89 43.74 6.66
N MET A 124 -6.79 43.21 7.21
CA MET A 124 -6.79 41.94 7.94
C MET A 124 -7.65 42.01 9.22
N SER A 125 -7.54 43.10 10.01
CA SER A 125 -8.36 43.28 11.22
C SER A 125 -9.86 43.26 10.90
N ARG A 126 -10.27 43.92 9.79
CA ARG A 126 -11.66 43.88 9.34
C ARG A 126 -12.15 42.51 8.96
N LEU A 127 -11.28 41.66 8.36
CA LEU A 127 -11.61 40.26 8.09
C LEU A 127 -11.76 39.46 9.37
N ALA A 128 -10.81 39.63 10.32
CA ALA A 128 -10.84 38.97 11.63
C ALA A 128 -12.12 39.27 12.38
N ASP A 129 -12.52 40.52 12.45
CA ASP A 129 -13.77 40.99 13.09
C ASP A 129 -15.01 40.45 12.36
N ARG A 130 -15.03 40.49 11.03
CA ARG A 130 -16.16 40.04 10.20
C ARG A 130 -16.44 38.56 10.33
N TYR A 131 -15.40 37.74 10.37
CA TYR A 131 -15.50 36.26 10.34
C TYR A 131 -15.23 35.61 11.69
N GLY A 132 -14.93 36.39 12.73
CA GLY A 132 -14.80 35.92 14.11
C GLY A 132 -13.57 35.05 14.34
N PHE A 133 -12.44 35.40 13.77
CA PHE A 133 -11.18 34.63 13.97
C PHE A 133 -10.06 35.52 14.52
N ARG A 134 -8.99 34.86 14.95
CA ARG A 134 -7.69 35.50 15.24
C ARG A 134 -6.62 34.86 14.39
N PRO A 135 -5.78 35.64 13.67
CA PRO A 135 -4.65 35.08 12.94
C PRO A 135 -3.60 34.51 13.91
N ASP A 136 -3.04 33.36 13.56
CA ASP A 136 -1.93 32.75 14.31
C ASP A 136 -0.60 33.43 13.95
N GLN A 137 -0.37 33.67 12.65
CA GLN A 137 0.80 34.37 12.12
C GLN A 137 0.35 35.41 11.09
N VAL A 138 1.09 36.51 10.99
CA VAL A 138 0.84 37.55 9.99
C VAL A 138 2.13 37.82 9.21
N TRP A 139 2.05 37.73 7.90
CA TRP A 139 3.17 37.99 6.99
C TRP A 139 2.93 39.30 6.22
N ARG A 140 4.01 40.05 6.01
CA ARG A 140 3.93 41.36 5.34
C ARG A 140 4.95 41.55 4.23
N ASP A 141 6.05 40.78 4.30
CA ASP A 141 7.20 40.91 3.42
C ASP A 141 7.24 39.80 2.38
N ALA A 142 7.27 38.54 2.82
CA ALA A 142 7.28 37.38 1.91
C ALA A 142 5.91 37.10 1.28
N LEU A 143 4.84 37.39 2.02
CA LEU A 143 3.45 37.16 1.62
C LEU A 143 2.58 38.26 2.25
N ASN A 144 1.65 38.86 1.48
CA ASN A 144 0.60 39.66 2.08
C ASN A 144 -0.53 38.74 2.56
N GLY A 145 -0.44 38.27 3.80
CA GLY A 145 -1.36 37.28 4.28
C GLY A 145 -1.17 36.87 5.74
N PHE A 146 -1.87 35.83 6.13
CA PHE A 146 -1.83 35.32 7.51
C PHE A 146 -2.16 33.82 7.54
N SER A 147 -1.77 33.13 8.62
CA SER A 147 -2.33 31.82 8.96
C SER A 147 -3.46 31.97 9.99
N VAL A 148 -4.41 31.05 9.95
CA VAL A 148 -5.55 31.04 10.85
C VAL A 148 -6.00 29.61 11.14
N ARG A 149 -6.35 29.36 12.42
CA ARG A 149 -7.08 28.15 12.82
C ARG A 149 -8.56 28.46 12.93
N THR A 150 -9.36 27.78 12.10
CA THR A 150 -10.79 28.00 12.02
C THR A 150 -11.51 26.79 11.42
N SER A 151 -12.85 26.85 11.40
CA SER A 151 -13.64 25.81 10.72
C SER A 151 -13.55 25.96 9.20
N GLU A 152 -13.71 24.83 8.48
CA GLU A 152 -13.76 24.83 7.02
C GLU A 152 -14.82 25.80 6.46
N LEU A 153 -15.97 25.93 7.13
CA LEU A 153 -17.01 26.85 6.72
C LEU A 153 -16.53 28.32 6.75
N VAL A 154 -15.78 28.70 7.79
CA VAL A 154 -15.19 30.05 7.88
C VAL A 154 -14.10 30.23 6.83
N ALA A 155 -13.26 29.24 6.62
CA ALA A 155 -12.23 29.27 5.58
C ALA A 155 -12.84 29.42 4.17
N ARG A 156 -13.94 28.72 3.86
CA ARG A 156 -14.69 28.88 2.60
C ARG A 156 -15.34 30.25 2.46
N ARG A 157 -15.81 30.85 3.55
CA ARG A 157 -16.33 32.24 3.55
C ARG A 157 -15.20 33.26 3.32
N LEU A 158 -14.03 33.03 3.91
CA LEU A 158 -12.83 33.83 3.63
C LEU A 158 -12.41 33.74 2.17
N ALA A 159 -12.43 32.53 1.58
CA ALA A 159 -12.10 32.31 0.17
C ALA A 159 -13.06 33.06 -0.80
N ALA A 160 -14.27 33.35 -0.37
CA ALA A 160 -15.25 34.13 -1.15
C ALA A 160 -15.14 35.67 -0.93
N ASP A 161 -14.34 36.14 0.04
CA ASP A 161 -14.24 37.58 0.34
C ASP A 161 -13.44 38.30 -0.74
N PRO A 162 -13.96 39.46 -1.24
CA PRO A 162 -13.28 40.21 -2.29
C PRO A 162 -11.84 40.66 -1.96
N ALA A 163 -11.49 40.79 -0.67
CA ALA A 163 -10.14 41.15 -0.23
C ALA A 163 -9.16 39.99 -0.23
N VAL A 164 -9.65 38.77 -0.30
CA VAL A 164 -8.85 37.52 -0.29
C VAL A 164 -8.51 37.15 -1.73
N ALA A 165 -7.25 36.80 -1.96
CA ALA A 165 -6.77 36.26 -3.23
C ALA A 165 -6.93 34.75 -3.26
N VAL A 166 -6.47 34.08 -2.20
CA VAL A 166 -6.42 32.60 -2.09
C VAL A 166 -6.56 32.21 -0.64
N VAL A 167 -7.24 31.10 -0.37
CA VAL A 167 -7.18 30.32 0.88
C VAL A 167 -6.66 28.94 0.56
N GLU A 168 -5.59 28.54 1.22
CA GLU A 168 -4.99 27.23 1.08
C GLU A 168 -5.07 26.45 2.40
N GLN A 169 -5.32 25.15 2.30
CA GLN A 169 -5.16 24.25 3.45
C GLN A 169 -3.69 24.24 3.87
N ASP A 170 -3.43 24.57 5.13
CA ASP A 170 -2.08 24.47 5.70
C ASP A 170 -1.61 23.01 5.74
N ARG A 171 -0.31 22.77 5.63
CA ARG A 171 0.24 21.45 5.53
C ARG A 171 1.55 21.30 6.30
N LEU A 172 1.81 20.09 6.77
CA LEU A 172 3.11 19.77 7.31
C LEU A 172 4.16 19.81 6.19
N THR A 173 5.29 20.41 6.47
CA THR A 173 6.47 20.39 5.62
C THR A 173 7.60 19.65 6.34
N SER A 174 8.38 18.85 5.62
CA SER A 174 9.52 18.14 6.15
C SER A 174 10.74 18.38 5.26
N LEU A 175 11.94 18.21 5.83
CA LEU A 175 13.16 18.20 5.04
C LEU A 175 13.19 16.92 4.20
N ALA A 176 13.39 17.06 2.89
CA ALA A 176 13.62 15.91 2.03
C ALA A 176 14.97 15.27 2.38
N THR A 177 14.98 13.94 2.48
CA THR A 177 16.21 13.17 2.58
C THR A 177 16.65 12.77 1.18
N THR A 178 17.94 12.92 0.87
CA THR A 178 18.51 12.54 -0.41
C THR A 178 19.42 11.33 -0.26
N GLN A 179 19.09 10.24 -0.93
CA GLN A 179 20.00 9.13 -1.16
C GLN A 179 20.80 9.40 -2.42
N THR A 180 22.11 9.59 -2.28
CA THR A 180 23.05 9.71 -3.41
C THR A 180 23.41 8.32 -3.96
N ASN A 181 23.81 8.24 -5.23
CA ASN A 181 24.07 6.98 -5.93
C ASN A 181 22.89 6.00 -5.83
N ALA A 182 21.68 6.52 -5.95
CA ALA A 182 20.47 5.72 -5.88
C ALA A 182 20.42 4.70 -7.02
N PRO A 183 19.92 3.48 -6.78
CA PRO A 183 19.57 2.57 -7.85
C PRO A 183 18.63 3.25 -8.85
N TRP A 184 18.79 2.97 -10.13
CA TRP A 184 18.09 3.68 -11.20
C TRP A 184 16.56 3.64 -11.08
N ASN A 185 16.02 2.56 -10.53
CA ASN A 185 14.59 2.38 -10.30
C ASN A 185 14.05 3.32 -9.22
N LEU A 186 14.83 3.66 -8.22
CA LEU A 186 14.47 4.66 -7.19
C LEU A 186 14.63 6.08 -7.74
N ASP A 187 15.74 6.37 -8.41
CA ASP A 187 16.02 7.64 -9.08
C ASP A 187 14.93 7.98 -10.11
N ARG A 188 14.42 6.97 -10.84
CA ARG A 188 13.41 7.20 -11.86
C ARG A 188 12.04 7.57 -11.31
N ILE A 189 11.71 7.18 -10.10
CA ILE A 189 10.35 7.39 -9.54
C ILE A 189 10.20 8.67 -8.71
N ASP A 190 11.28 9.40 -8.39
CA ASP A 190 11.22 10.64 -7.65
C ASP A 190 11.27 11.90 -8.54
N ALA A 191 11.42 11.71 -9.84
CA ALA A 191 11.37 12.76 -10.84
C ALA A 191 10.37 12.43 -11.96
N PRO A 192 9.64 13.42 -12.49
CA PRO A 192 8.67 13.19 -13.56
C PRO A 192 9.35 12.73 -14.87
N LEU A 193 10.61 13.10 -15.08
CA LEU A 193 11.42 12.77 -16.28
C LEU A 193 12.89 12.59 -15.90
N GLY A 194 13.54 11.63 -16.57
CA GLY A 194 14.99 11.42 -16.53
C GLY A 194 15.50 10.76 -15.26
N LEU A 195 16.82 10.79 -15.11
CA LEU A 195 17.57 10.26 -13.97
C LEU A 195 18.52 11.35 -13.46
N SER A 196 18.64 11.50 -12.15
CA SER A 196 19.47 12.49 -11.47
C SER A 196 20.66 11.87 -10.72
N GLY A 197 20.66 10.54 -10.54
CA GLY A 197 21.60 9.81 -9.68
C GLY A 197 21.22 9.87 -8.20
N THR A 198 20.05 10.44 -7.87
CA THR A 198 19.59 10.60 -6.48
C THR A 198 18.18 10.06 -6.31
N TYR A 199 17.82 9.72 -5.08
CA TYR A 199 16.45 9.43 -4.68
C TYR A 199 16.06 10.32 -3.50
N ASN A 200 15.09 11.19 -3.72
CA ASN A 200 14.63 12.16 -2.73
C ASN A 200 13.31 11.72 -2.12
N PHE A 201 13.20 11.79 -0.79
CA PHE A 201 12.01 11.38 -0.09
C PHE A 201 11.85 12.12 1.24
N THR A 202 10.59 12.34 1.65
CA THR A 202 10.22 12.91 2.95
C THR A 202 9.55 11.88 3.84
N SER A 203 8.88 10.90 3.26
CA SER A 203 8.24 9.78 3.96
C SER A 203 9.00 8.47 3.70
N VAL A 204 9.00 7.58 4.68
CA VAL A 204 9.78 6.35 4.67
C VAL A 204 8.96 5.08 4.93
N GLY A 205 7.62 5.20 4.98
CA GLY A 205 6.75 4.06 5.23
C GLY A 205 6.63 3.66 6.70
N THR A 206 6.99 4.55 7.63
CA THR A 206 6.91 4.28 9.07
C THR A 206 5.48 3.91 9.50
N GLY A 207 5.37 2.85 10.30
CA GLY A 207 4.08 2.37 10.83
C GLY A 207 3.28 1.48 9.86
N VAL A 208 3.76 1.29 8.63
CA VAL A 208 3.10 0.46 7.62
C VAL A 208 3.71 -0.95 7.61
N ARG A 209 2.88 -1.98 7.51
CA ARG A 209 3.30 -3.35 7.25
C ARG A 209 3.28 -3.63 5.75
N ALA A 210 4.35 -4.26 5.25
CA ALA A 210 4.44 -4.72 3.87
C ALA A 210 4.49 -6.25 3.85
N TYR A 211 3.39 -6.88 3.55
CA TYR A 211 3.31 -8.32 3.41
C TYR A 211 3.92 -8.75 2.07
N ILE A 212 4.93 -9.62 2.14
CA ILE A 212 5.63 -10.18 0.98
C ILE A 212 5.17 -11.63 0.81
N VAL A 213 4.18 -11.83 -0.05
CA VAL A 213 3.61 -13.15 -0.37
C VAL A 213 4.45 -13.75 -1.50
N ASP A 214 5.50 -14.51 -1.12
CA ASP A 214 6.57 -14.92 -2.02
C ASP A 214 7.31 -16.17 -1.50
N SER A 215 8.60 -16.34 -1.81
CA SER A 215 9.45 -17.46 -1.41
C SER A 215 10.01 -17.39 0.03
N GLY A 216 9.62 -16.38 0.81
CA GLY A 216 10.16 -16.07 2.12
C GLY A 216 11.07 -14.84 2.11
N ILE A 217 11.68 -14.50 3.25
CA ILE A 217 12.64 -13.39 3.36
C ILE A 217 13.84 -13.84 4.19
N GLN A 218 15.06 -13.53 3.73
CA GLN A 218 16.27 -13.55 4.56
C GLN A 218 16.24 -12.30 5.48
N ILE A 219 15.51 -12.39 6.59
CA ILE A 219 15.27 -11.23 7.47
C ILE A 219 16.53 -10.65 8.11
N GLY A 220 17.60 -11.47 8.21
CA GLY A 220 18.93 -11.05 8.71
C GLY A 220 19.76 -10.28 7.70
N HIS A 221 19.25 -10.00 6.49
CA HIS A 221 19.99 -9.22 5.50
C HIS A 221 20.20 -7.77 5.97
N ALA A 222 21.43 -7.24 5.81
CA ALA A 222 21.82 -5.93 6.31
C ALA A 222 20.96 -4.78 5.76
N ASP A 223 20.45 -4.93 4.53
CA ASP A 223 19.60 -3.93 3.89
C ASP A 223 18.24 -3.73 4.59
N PHE A 224 17.81 -4.67 5.42
CA PHE A 224 16.58 -4.50 6.21
C PHE A 224 16.79 -3.78 7.54
N GLY A 225 18.04 -3.60 8.01
CA GLY A 225 18.31 -2.91 9.27
C GLY A 225 17.61 -3.52 10.50
N GLY A 226 17.23 -4.81 10.45
CA GLY A 226 16.49 -5.50 11.49
C GLY A 226 14.98 -5.28 11.48
N GLN A 227 14.42 -4.62 10.47
CA GLN A 227 12.98 -4.33 10.38
C GLN A 227 12.16 -5.49 9.82
N ALA A 228 12.75 -6.35 8.97
CA ALA A 228 12.05 -7.48 8.37
C ALA A 228 11.73 -8.56 9.42
N VAL A 229 10.53 -9.11 9.34
CA VAL A 229 10.04 -10.12 10.28
C VAL A 229 9.44 -11.32 9.56
N TYR A 230 9.46 -12.48 10.23
CA TYR A 230 8.68 -13.63 9.76
C TYR A 230 7.21 -13.44 10.11
N GLY A 231 6.33 -13.73 9.18
CA GLY A 231 4.90 -13.77 9.34
C GLY A 231 4.38 -15.21 9.37
N TYR A 232 4.42 -15.88 8.21
CA TYR A 232 3.85 -17.21 8.04
C TYR A 232 4.58 -18.02 6.96
N ASP A 233 4.75 -19.32 7.20
CA ASP A 233 5.14 -20.28 6.19
C ASP A 233 3.93 -21.17 5.84
N ALA A 234 3.39 -21.00 4.62
CA ALA A 234 2.25 -21.77 4.14
C ALA A 234 2.64 -23.15 3.58
N VAL A 235 3.94 -23.45 3.53
CA VAL A 235 4.46 -24.72 3.01
C VAL A 235 4.27 -25.82 4.05
N ASP A 236 4.67 -25.55 5.29
CA ASP A 236 4.62 -26.51 6.39
C ASP A 236 3.85 -25.99 7.63
N GLY A 237 3.43 -24.73 7.62
CA GLY A 237 2.71 -24.09 8.71
C GLY A 237 3.60 -23.64 9.88
N MET A 238 4.93 -23.77 9.77
CA MET A 238 5.90 -23.48 10.83
C MET A 238 6.81 -22.31 10.46
N LEU A 239 7.32 -21.62 11.49
CA LEU A 239 8.39 -20.62 11.32
C LEU A 239 9.75 -21.31 11.52
N PRO A 240 10.81 -20.81 10.89
CA PRO A 240 10.95 -19.52 10.19
C PRO A 240 10.54 -19.58 8.70
N ALA A 241 9.91 -18.54 8.20
CA ALA A 241 9.58 -18.35 6.78
C ALA A 241 10.82 -17.88 5.97
N ASN A 242 11.92 -18.64 6.05
CA ASN A 242 13.18 -18.32 5.39
C ASN A 242 13.05 -18.41 3.88
N ASP A 243 13.70 -17.48 3.19
CA ASP A 243 13.86 -17.56 1.75
C ASP A 243 14.94 -18.58 1.36
N CYS A 244 14.68 -19.33 0.32
CA CYS A 244 15.59 -20.32 -0.27
C CYS A 244 15.67 -20.23 -1.81
N SER A 245 14.97 -19.26 -2.38
CA SER A 245 14.96 -18.95 -3.82
C SER A 245 15.69 -17.63 -4.11
N GLY A 246 15.49 -16.64 -3.25
CA GLY A 246 15.99 -15.27 -3.37
C GLY A 246 14.97 -14.29 -3.91
N HIS A 247 13.92 -14.77 -4.56
CA HIS A 247 12.92 -13.89 -5.18
C HIS A 247 12.21 -13.04 -4.10
N GLY A 248 11.73 -13.63 -3.02
CA GLY A 248 11.04 -12.92 -1.95
C GLY A 248 11.94 -11.94 -1.18
N THR A 249 13.22 -12.28 -0.95
CA THR A 249 14.19 -11.34 -0.36
C THR A 249 14.45 -10.15 -1.28
N HIS A 250 14.54 -10.38 -2.59
CA HIS A 250 14.72 -9.32 -3.58
C HIS A 250 13.50 -8.40 -3.63
N VAL A 251 12.31 -8.97 -3.64
CA VAL A 251 11.03 -8.24 -3.59
C VAL A 251 10.95 -7.41 -2.31
N ALA A 252 11.22 -8.01 -1.14
CA ALA A 252 11.23 -7.31 0.15
C ALA A 252 12.23 -6.14 0.17
N GLY A 253 13.43 -6.34 -0.38
CA GLY A 253 14.45 -5.30 -0.51
C GLY A 253 13.97 -4.14 -1.38
N THR A 254 13.29 -4.42 -2.49
CA THR A 254 12.72 -3.39 -3.39
C THR A 254 11.57 -2.61 -2.74
N VAL A 255 10.77 -3.24 -1.87
CA VAL A 255 9.74 -2.54 -1.09
C VAL A 255 10.37 -1.68 -0.01
N GLY A 256 11.25 -2.27 0.84
CA GLY A 256 11.60 -1.72 2.15
C GLY A 256 13.06 -1.80 2.56
N GLY A 257 13.99 -2.08 1.65
CA GLY A 257 15.42 -2.04 1.96
C GLY A 257 15.93 -0.62 2.18
N THR A 258 16.91 -0.45 3.06
CA THR A 258 17.55 0.85 3.33
C THR A 258 18.25 1.41 2.11
N THR A 259 18.86 0.55 1.28
CA THR A 259 19.54 0.94 0.04
C THR A 259 18.60 0.81 -1.16
N TYR A 260 17.92 -0.34 -1.28
CA TYR A 260 17.19 -0.71 -2.50
C TYR A 260 15.69 -0.42 -2.45
N GLY A 261 15.15 -0.14 -1.28
CA GLY A 261 13.71 0.00 -1.06
C GLY A 261 13.16 1.40 -1.29
N ALA A 262 11.95 1.49 -1.81
CA ALA A 262 11.23 2.75 -1.96
C ALA A 262 10.75 3.30 -0.61
N ALA A 263 10.42 2.44 0.36
CA ALA A 263 9.94 2.79 1.70
C ALA A 263 10.95 2.35 2.77
N LYS A 264 11.90 3.21 3.11
CA LYS A 264 13.09 2.89 3.92
C LYS A 264 12.83 2.42 5.35
N ASN A 265 11.60 2.62 5.88
CA ASN A 265 11.23 2.29 7.27
C ASN A 265 9.89 1.54 7.37
N VAL A 266 9.46 0.91 6.29
CA VAL A 266 8.34 -0.03 6.29
C VAL A 266 8.76 -1.34 6.97
N VAL A 267 7.82 -2.10 7.52
CA VAL A 267 8.10 -3.42 8.11
C VAL A 267 7.79 -4.52 7.09
N PRO A 268 8.79 -5.11 6.40
CA PRO A 268 8.58 -6.27 5.54
C PRO A 268 8.19 -7.50 6.39
N VAL A 269 7.10 -8.16 6.03
CA VAL A 269 6.57 -9.36 6.70
C VAL A 269 6.60 -10.52 5.73
N ALA A 270 7.41 -11.55 6.02
CA ALA A 270 7.53 -12.73 5.17
C ALA A 270 6.27 -13.60 5.25
N VAL A 271 5.59 -13.78 4.13
CA VAL A 271 4.51 -14.76 3.94
C VAL A 271 4.97 -15.74 2.88
N LYS A 272 5.61 -16.83 3.32
CA LYS A 272 6.21 -17.81 2.44
C LYS A 272 5.15 -18.74 1.87
N VAL A 273 5.07 -18.78 0.53
CA VAL A 273 4.11 -19.60 -0.22
C VAL A 273 4.78 -20.50 -1.27
N PHE A 274 6.12 -20.50 -1.36
CA PHE A 274 6.90 -21.37 -2.22
C PHE A 274 7.81 -22.28 -1.41
N ASP A 275 7.76 -23.55 -1.71
CA ASP A 275 8.71 -24.55 -1.21
C ASP A 275 10.10 -24.34 -1.83
N CYS A 276 11.16 -24.75 -1.12
CA CYS A 276 12.53 -24.73 -1.59
C CYS A 276 12.82 -25.82 -2.64
N ALA A 277 12.11 -26.91 -2.61
CA ALA A 277 12.33 -28.09 -3.42
C ALA A 277 11.20 -28.39 -4.41
N LEU A 278 10.01 -27.90 -4.16
CA LEU A 278 8.80 -28.21 -4.91
C LEU A 278 8.11 -26.91 -5.42
N PRO A 279 7.40 -26.96 -6.54
CA PRO A 279 6.60 -25.83 -6.99
C PRO A 279 5.49 -25.52 -5.96
N SER A 280 5.14 -24.25 -5.83
CA SER A 280 4.00 -23.82 -5.04
C SER A 280 2.68 -24.37 -5.56
N THR A 281 1.71 -24.51 -4.68
CA THR A 281 0.34 -24.88 -5.04
C THR A 281 -0.62 -23.70 -4.85
N LEU A 282 -1.74 -23.73 -5.55
CA LEU A 282 -2.80 -22.75 -5.37
C LEU A 282 -3.27 -22.68 -3.89
N SER A 283 -3.29 -23.82 -3.21
CA SER A 283 -3.66 -23.89 -1.79
C SER A 283 -2.66 -23.17 -0.89
N MET A 284 -1.35 -23.30 -1.14
CA MET A 284 -0.32 -22.55 -0.40
C MET A 284 -0.48 -21.04 -0.60
N LEU A 285 -0.74 -20.59 -1.83
CA LEU A 285 -1.01 -19.18 -2.12
C LEU A 285 -2.21 -18.66 -1.35
N ILE A 286 -3.32 -19.38 -1.39
CA ILE A 286 -4.56 -19.01 -0.69
C ILE A 286 -4.35 -19.04 0.83
N ASN A 287 -3.63 -20.02 1.36
CA ASN A 287 -3.30 -20.08 2.80
C ASN A 287 -2.48 -18.88 3.26
N GLY A 288 -1.47 -18.48 2.48
CA GLY A 288 -0.68 -17.27 2.77
C GLY A 288 -1.54 -16.00 2.79
N ILE A 289 -2.39 -15.81 1.78
CA ILE A 289 -3.31 -14.68 1.71
C ILE A 289 -4.34 -14.71 2.86
N ASN A 290 -4.89 -15.88 3.16
CA ASN A 290 -5.83 -16.04 4.27
C ASN A 290 -5.19 -15.71 5.62
N TRP A 291 -3.95 -16.16 5.84
CA TRP A 291 -3.19 -15.80 7.04
C TRP A 291 -2.96 -14.29 7.12
N MET A 292 -2.58 -13.67 6.01
CA MET A 292 -2.35 -12.21 5.92
C MET A 292 -3.59 -11.43 6.34
N ILE A 293 -4.77 -11.77 5.80
CA ILE A 293 -6.04 -11.14 6.17
C ILE A 293 -6.36 -11.36 7.66
N ALA A 294 -6.20 -12.58 8.16
CA ALA A 294 -6.48 -12.90 9.56
C ALA A 294 -5.53 -12.20 10.57
N ASN A 295 -4.35 -11.79 10.13
CA ASN A 295 -3.35 -11.11 10.97
C ASN A 295 -3.25 -9.61 10.72
N HIS A 296 -3.95 -9.09 9.73
CA HIS A 296 -4.09 -7.66 9.53
C HIS A 296 -5.03 -7.07 10.59
N LEU A 297 -4.55 -6.07 11.31
CA LEU A 297 -5.34 -5.41 12.34
C LEU A 297 -6.18 -4.29 11.70
N ALA A 298 -7.46 -4.26 12.02
CA ALA A 298 -8.36 -3.22 11.53
C ALA A 298 -7.82 -1.80 11.81
N GLY A 299 -7.69 -1.00 10.77
CA GLY A 299 -7.15 0.36 10.85
C GLY A 299 -5.61 0.45 10.86
N GLN A 300 -4.88 -0.65 10.82
CA GLN A 300 -3.44 -0.65 10.61
C GLN A 300 -3.13 -0.44 9.12
N PRO A 301 -2.35 0.57 8.74
CA PRO A 301 -1.98 0.74 7.34
C PRO A 301 -1.10 -0.42 6.87
N ALA A 302 -1.49 -1.03 5.74
CA ALA A 302 -0.79 -2.18 5.19
C ALA A 302 -0.78 -2.18 3.65
N VAL A 303 0.31 -2.69 3.10
CA VAL A 303 0.45 -3.05 1.70
C VAL A 303 0.78 -4.53 1.58
N ALA A 304 0.47 -5.14 0.45
CA ALA A 304 0.94 -6.48 0.12
C ALA A 304 1.49 -6.50 -1.30
N ASN A 305 2.63 -7.16 -1.50
CA ASN A 305 3.09 -7.56 -2.81
C ASN A 305 2.90 -9.07 -2.96
N ILE A 306 2.05 -9.48 -3.89
CA ILE A 306 1.83 -10.89 -4.21
C ILE A 306 2.62 -11.20 -5.47
N GLY A 307 3.87 -11.66 -5.28
CA GLY A 307 4.87 -11.88 -6.35
C GLY A 307 4.62 -13.10 -7.24
N VAL A 308 3.39 -13.52 -7.38
CA VAL A 308 2.99 -14.81 -7.98
C VAL A 308 2.09 -14.58 -9.19
N LEU A 309 2.26 -15.44 -10.18
CA LEU A 309 1.37 -15.53 -11.34
C LEU A 309 1.00 -16.99 -11.62
N THR A 310 -0.24 -17.20 -12.03
CA THR A 310 -0.75 -18.51 -12.48
C THR A 310 -1.76 -18.34 -13.62
N SER A 311 -2.15 -19.44 -14.24
CA SER A 311 -3.31 -19.47 -15.14
C SER A 311 -4.55 -18.89 -14.44
N PRO A 312 -5.54 -18.39 -15.17
CA PRO A 312 -6.74 -17.81 -14.58
C PRO A 312 -7.40 -18.72 -13.55
N THR A 313 -7.60 -18.23 -12.34
CA THR A 313 -8.26 -18.98 -11.26
C THR A 313 -9.16 -18.06 -10.42
N VAL A 314 -10.42 -18.46 -10.29
CA VAL A 314 -11.43 -17.73 -9.51
C VAL A 314 -11.03 -17.69 -8.04
N ALA A 315 -10.51 -18.79 -7.49
CA ALA A 315 -10.18 -18.89 -6.08
C ALA A 315 -9.09 -17.89 -5.66
N LEU A 316 -8.01 -17.76 -6.43
CA LEU A 316 -6.95 -16.78 -6.14
C LEU A 316 -7.46 -15.35 -6.31
N ASN A 317 -8.20 -15.08 -7.39
CA ASN A 317 -8.77 -13.76 -7.63
C ASN A 317 -9.71 -13.34 -6.49
N THR A 318 -10.53 -14.26 -5.98
CA THR A 318 -11.39 -14.01 -4.82
C THR A 318 -10.58 -13.73 -3.56
N ALA A 319 -9.53 -14.51 -3.28
CA ALA A 319 -8.67 -14.29 -2.11
C ALA A 319 -7.99 -12.91 -2.16
N VAL A 320 -7.49 -12.49 -3.32
CA VAL A 320 -6.88 -11.16 -3.51
C VAL A 320 -7.93 -10.05 -3.37
N THR A 321 -9.13 -10.23 -3.93
CA THR A 321 -10.23 -9.26 -3.76
C THR A 321 -10.60 -9.09 -2.29
N ASN A 322 -10.65 -10.19 -1.52
CA ASN A 322 -10.93 -10.14 -0.08
C ASN A 322 -9.82 -9.44 0.71
N ALA A 323 -8.55 -9.61 0.33
CA ALA A 323 -7.44 -8.88 0.95
C ALA A 323 -7.56 -7.36 0.75
N VAL A 324 -7.97 -6.93 -0.46
CA VAL A 324 -8.23 -5.50 -0.72
C VAL A 324 -9.45 -5.00 0.06
N ALA A 325 -10.51 -5.81 0.16
CA ALA A 325 -11.71 -5.48 0.94
C ALA A 325 -11.44 -5.37 2.45
N ASP A 326 -10.44 -6.09 2.96
CA ASP A 326 -9.95 -6.00 4.34
C ASP A 326 -9.14 -4.71 4.62
N GLY A 327 -8.80 -3.93 3.59
CA GLY A 327 -8.09 -2.65 3.71
C GLY A 327 -6.60 -2.71 3.32
N ILE A 328 -6.11 -3.85 2.83
CA ILE A 328 -4.72 -4.01 2.40
C ILE A 328 -4.57 -3.52 0.95
N THR A 329 -3.66 -2.58 0.69
CA THR A 329 -3.34 -2.18 -0.69
C THR A 329 -2.48 -3.26 -1.34
N VAL A 330 -3.04 -3.97 -2.31
CA VAL A 330 -2.37 -5.13 -2.96
C VAL A 330 -1.78 -4.73 -4.31
N THR A 331 -0.50 -5.07 -4.52
CA THR A 331 0.18 -4.99 -5.82
C THR A 331 0.49 -6.37 -6.37
N VAL A 332 0.33 -6.54 -7.68
CA VAL A 332 0.57 -7.81 -8.38
C VAL A 332 1.32 -7.57 -9.70
N PRO A 333 2.19 -8.48 -10.13
CA PRO A 333 2.86 -8.37 -11.42
C PRO A 333 1.88 -8.60 -12.58
N ALA A 334 2.06 -7.88 -13.68
CA ALA A 334 1.24 -8.08 -14.89
C ALA A 334 1.58 -9.38 -15.64
N GLY A 335 2.81 -9.88 -15.48
CA GLY A 335 3.34 -11.05 -16.21
C GLY A 335 4.39 -10.68 -17.27
N ASN A 336 5.13 -11.69 -17.73
CA ASN A 336 6.35 -11.52 -18.52
C ASN A 336 6.31 -12.24 -19.88
N SER A 337 5.13 -12.36 -20.49
CA SER A 337 4.92 -13.14 -21.71
C SER A 337 4.49 -12.27 -22.90
N ASN A 338 4.48 -10.93 -22.77
CA ASN A 338 4.02 -10.00 -23.80
C ASN A 338 2.60 -10.30 -24.31
N VAL A 339 1.71 -10.64 -23.41
CA VAL A 339 0.28 -10.90 -23.67
C VAL A 339 -0.59 -9.98 -22.81
N SER A 340 -1.91 -10.05 -22.99
CA SER A 340 -2.83 -9.32 -22.13
C SER A 340 -2.72 -9.77 -20.67
N ALA A 341 -2.54 -8.83 -19.72
CA ALA A 341 -2.54 -9.10 -18.28
C ALA A 341 -3.87 -9.70 -17.79
N CYS A 342 -4.96 -9.48 -18.52
CA CYS A 342 -6.27 -10.08 -18.21
C CYS A 342 -6.31 -11.61 -18.32
N THR A 343 -5.30 -12.22 -18.93
CA THR A 343 -5.25 -13.67 -19.17
C THR A 343 -4.54 -14.46 -18.07
N VAL A 344 -4.12 -13.80 -17.00
CA VAL A 344 -3.43 -14.43 -15.86
C VAL A 344 -3.98 -13.97 -14.52
N SER A 345 -3.88 -14.81 -13.50
CA SER A 345 -4.21 -14.48 -12.11
C SER A 345 -2.94 -14.29 -11.28
N PRO A 346 -2.93 -13.32 -10.33
CA PRO A 346 -4.01 -12.41 -9.95
C PRO A 346 -4.05 -11.09 -10.75
N ALA A 347 -3.28 -10.91 -11.84
CA ALA A 347 -3.22 -9.67 -12.62
C ALA A 347 -4.57 -9.23 -13.22
N SER A 348 -5.52 -10.15 -13.34
CA SER A 348 -6.88 -9.88 -13.81
C SER A 348 -7.84 -9.38 -12.70
N VAL A 349 -7.37 -9.15 -11.46
CA VAL A 349 -8.21 -8.68 -10.34
C VAL A 349 -8.32 -7.16 -10.38
N PRO A 350 -9.50 -6.58 -10.64
CA PRO A 350 -9.65 -5.14 -10.78
C PRO A 350 -9.42 -4.33 -9.49
N ALA A 351 -9.45 -4.99 -8.34
CA ALA A 351 -9.25 -4.35 -7.03
C ALA A 351 -7.76 -4.24 -6.65
N ALA A 352 -6.88 -5.04 -7.24
CA ALA A 352 -5.44 -4.99 -7.02
C ALA A 352 -4.78 -4.02 -8.00
N LEU A 353 -3.60 -3.50 -7.64
CA LEU A 353 -2.76 -2.71 -8.53
C LEU A 353 -1.91 -3.66 -9.40
N THR A 354 -2.29 -3.83 -10.65
CA THR A 354 -1.54 -4.65 -11.62
C THR A 354 -0.45 -3.83 -12.29
N VAL A 355 0.81 -4.28 -12.12
CA VAL A 355 1.99 -3.49 -12.45
C VAL A 355 2.74 -4.09 -13.64
N GLY A 356 2.91 -3.28 -14.70
CA GLY A 356 3.79 -3.55 -15.83
C GLY A 356 5.21 -3.04 -15.61
N ALA A 357 6.15 -3.50 -16.44
CA ALA A 357 7.56 -3.16 -16.32
C ALA A 357 8.04 -2.21 -17.43
N THR A 358 8.84 -1.19 -17.03
CA THR A 358 9.60 -0.35 -17.98
C THR A 358 11.10 -0.57 -17.89
N LEU A 359 11.77 -0.19 -18.96
CA LEU A 359 13.22 -0.05 -19.09
C LEU A 359 13.67 1.33 -18.60
N THR A 360 14.99 1.56 -18.53
CA THR A 360 15.60 2.85 -18.12
C THR A 360 15.28 4.03 -19.04
N ASN A 361 14.79 3.78 -20.24
CA ASN A 361 14.39 4.77 -21.24
C ASN A 361 12.87 4.92 -21.35
N ASP A 362 12.13 4.53 -20.32
CA ASP A 362 10.67 4.58 -20.21
C ASP A 362 9.89 3.74 -21.24
N ASN A 363 10.55 2.95 -22.09
CA ASN A 363 9.84 1.98 -22.92
C ASN A 363 9.25 0.87 -22.03
N ARG A 364 8.03 0.43 -22.34
CA ARG A 364 7.54 -0.84 -21.80
C ARG A 364 8.55 -1.94 -22.17
N ALA A 365 8.96 -2.75 -21.23
CA ALA A 365 9.79 -3.91 -21.49
C ALA A 365 9.07 -4.84 -22.47
N SER A 366 9.78 -5.29 -23.51
CA SER A 366 9.16 -6.07 -24.59
C SER A 366 8.47 -7.36 -24.12
N TRP A 367 8.93 -7.91 -23.01
CA TRP A 367 8.37 -9.10 -22.38
C TRP A 367 7.22 -8.76 -21.39
N SER A 368 7.07 -7.51 -20.94
CA SER A 368 6.00 -7.13 -20.00
C SER A 368 4.62 -7.35 -20.63
N ASN A 369 3.72 -7.98 -19.88
CA ASN A 369 2.31 -8.01 -20.24
C ASN A 369 1.73 -6.59 -20.25
N PHE A 370 0.60 -6.41 -20.92
CA PHE A 370 -0.06 -5.14 -21.21
C PHE A 370 -1.59 -5.30 -21.20
N GLY A 371 -2.32 -4.27 -21.54
CA GLY A 371 -3.77 -4.35 -21.76
C GLY A 371 -4.60 -3.69 -20.67
N PRO A 372 -5.95 -3.79 -20.74
CA PRO A 372 -6.86 -3.03 -19.90
C PRO A 372 -6.90 -3.46 -18.41
N CYS A 373 -6.31 -4.62 -18.08
CA CYS A 373 -6.15 -5.05 -16.67
C CYS A 373 -4.85 -4.57 -16.04
N LEU A 374 -4.02 -3.79 -16.77
CA LEU A 374 -2.84 -3.17 -16.21
C LEU A 374 -3.19 -1.78 -15.73
N ASP A 375 -2.75 -1.41 -14.53
CA ASP A 375 -3.08 -0.15 -13.88
C ASP A 375 -1.98 0.90 -13.97
N ILE A 376 -0.72 0.46 -13.81
CA ILE A 376 0.44 1.33 -13.73
C ILE A 376 1.69 0.58 -14.19
N PHE A 377 2.67 1.31 -14.73
CA PHE A 377 4.01 0.80 -14.99
C PHE A 377 4.98 1.26 -13.92
N ALA A 378 6.03 0.48 -13.70
CA ALA A 378 7.17 0.88 -12.87
C ALA A 378 8.47 0.29 -13.43
N PRO A 379 9.65 0.83 -13.06
CA PRO A 379 10.95 0.25 -13.37
C PRO A 379 11.00 -1.24 -13.03
N GLY A 380 11.28 -2.10 -14.02
CA GLY A 380 11.28 -3.55 -13.82
C GLY A 380 12.40 -4.28 -14.55
N ASP A 381 13.29 -3.57 -15.24
CA ASP A 381 14.44 -4.14 -15.94
C ASP A 381 15.73 -3.94 -15.16
N ARG A 382 16.51 -5.02 -14.99
CA ARG A 382 17.80 -5.00 -14.28
C ARG A 382 17.72 -4.29 -12.92
N ILE A 383 16.75 -4.69 -12.11
CA ILE A 383 16.57 -4.19 -10.75
C ILE A 383 17.55 -4.90 -9.83
N THR A 384 18.36 -4.13 -9.12
CA THR A 384 19.28 -4.64 -8.09
C THR A 384 18.63 -4.53 -6.72
N SER A 385 18.66 -5.61 -5.95
CA SER A 385 18.13 -5.64 -4.58
C SER A 385 18.83 -6.71 -3.73
N ALA A 386 18.44 -6.82 -2.46
CA ALA A 386 18.93 -7.82 -1.53
C ALA A 386 18.72 -9.25 -2.05
N TRP A 387 19.62 -10.17 -1.67
CA TRP A 387 19.55 -11.57 -2.07
C TRP A 387 19.73 -12.51 -0.88
N TRP A 388 19.16 -13.71 -0.95
CA TRP A 388 18.98 -14.60 0.20
C TRP A 388 20.22 -15.32 0.74
N ASN A 389 21.24 -15.57 -0.10
CA ASN A 389 22.34 -16.49 0.18
C ASN A 389 23.45 -15.94 1.08
N SER A 390 23.35 -14.67 1.49
CA SER A 390 24.12 -14.10 2.60
C SER A 390 23.41 -12.84 3.14
N THR A 391 23.92 -12.28 4.24
CA THR A 391 23.38 -11.07 4.85
C THR A 391 23.71 -9.78 4.09
N THR A 392 24.51 -9.85 3.04
CA THR A 392 24.93 -8.69 2.22
C THR A 392 24.85 -8.96 0.71
N ALA A 393 24.39 -10.13 0.31
CA ALA A 393 24.33 -10.51 -1.09
C ALA A 393 23.29 -9.67 -1.83
N THR A 394 23.59 -9.36 -3.09
CA THR A 394 22.68 -8.66 -3.99
C THR A 394 22.53 -9.42 -5.30
N GLN A 395 21.43 -9.21 -5.98
CA GLN A 395 21.18 -9.75 -7.32
C GLN A 395 20.51 -8.71 -8.19
N THR A 396 20.81 -8.76 -9.48
CA THR A 396 20.19 -7.89 -10.50
C THR A 396 19.36 -8.75 -11.42
N ILE A 397 18.05 -8.55 -11.43
CA ILE A 397 17.08 -9.34 -12.20
C ILE A 397 16.00 -8.47 -12.82
N SER A 398 15.29 -8.99 -13.82
CA SER A 398 14.24 -8.28 -14.55
C SER A 398 12.93 -9.05 -14.48
N GLY A 399 11.82 -8.32 -14.38
CA GLY A 399 10.48 -8.88 -14.37
C GLY A 399 9.43 -7.89 -13.86
N THR A 400 8.18 -8.11 -14.19
CA THR A 400 7.06 -7.36 -13.58
C THR A 400 6.95 -7.64 -12.08
N SER A 401 7.47 -8.78 -11.59
CA SER A 401 7.61 -9.11 -10.16
C SER A 401 8.65 -8.23 -9.44
N HIS A 402 9.46 -7.47 -10.16
CA HIS A 402 10.40 -6.49 -9.61
C HIS A 402 9.93 -5.04 -9.81
N ALA A 403 8.94 -4.83 -10.68
CA ALA A 403 8.21 -3.57 -10.82
C ALA A 403 7.11 -3.42 -9.75
N ALA A 404 6.35 -4.48 -9.49
CA ALA A 404 5.25 -4.47 -8.53
C ALA A 404 5.66 -4.08 -7.10
N PRO A 405 6.77 -4.58 -6.52
CA PRO A 405 7.21 -4.19 -5.18
C PRO A 405 7.61 -2.71 -5.08
N LEU A 406 8.05 -2.09 -6.18
CA LEU A 406 8.34 -0.66 -6.19
C LEU A 406 7.06 0.16 -5.97
N VAL A 407 5.95 -0.25 -6.60
CA VAL A 407 4.62 0.33 -6.38
C VAL A 407 4.14 0.09 -4.95
N ALA A 408 4.35 -1.12 -4.39
CA ALA A 408 4.02 -1.41 -2.99
C ALA A 408 4.78 -0.52 -2.00
N GLY A 409 6.08 -0.29 -2.24
CA GLY A 409 6.89 0.61 -1.41
C GLY A 409 6.41 2.06 -1.49
N VAL A 410 6.10 2.56 -2.68
CA VAL A 410 5.52 3.91 -2.84
C VAL A 410 4.14 4.00 -2.18
N ALA A 411 3.28 2.98 -2.32
CA ALA A 411 2.00 2.92 -1.62
C ALA A 411 2.17 2.94 -0.08
N ALA A 412 3.20 2.26 0.45
CA ALA A 412 3.53 2.32 1.87
C ALA A 412 3.96 3.73 2.32
N ARG A 413 4.71 4.47 1.50
CA ARG A 413 5.04 5.88 1.77
C ARG A 413 3.76 6.74 1.81
N VAL A 414 2.85 6.56 0.88
CA VAL A 414 1.56 7.26 0.84
C VAL A 414 0.75 6.96 2.11
N LEU A 415 0.66 5.68 2.49
CA LEU A 415 -0.07 5.26 3.69
C LEU A 415 0.57 5.75 5.00
N SER A 416 1.90 5.89 5.07
CA SER A 416 2.54 6.43 6.28
C SER A 416 2.14 7.88 6.58
N ASN A 417 1.80 8.65 5.55
CA ASN A 417 1.28 10.01 5.69
C ASN A 417 -0.26 10.06 5.78
N ASN A 418 -0.93 9.02 5.30
CA ASN A 418 -2.39 8.93 5.23
C ASN A 418 -2.88 7.57 5.77
N PRO A 419 -2.69 7.26 7.06
CA PRO A 419 -2.86 5.91 7.60
C PRO A 419 -4.30 5.38 7.55
N THR A 420 -5.27 6.24 7.32
CA THR A 420 -6.70 5.89 7.23
C THR A 420 -7.19 5.75 5.79
N TRP A 421 -6.33 5.95 4.80
CA TRP A 421 -6.76 5.83 3.40
C TRP A 421 -7.05 4.37 3.03
N THR A 422 -8.13 4.21 2.29
CA THR A 422 -8.50 2.92 1.70
C THR A 422 -7.60 2.58 0.51
N PRO A 423 -7.49 1.29 0.12
CA PRO A 423 -6.75 0.90 -1.09
C PRO A 423 -7.16 1.66 -2.35
N ALA A 424 -8.45 1.96 -2.51
CA ALA A 424 -8.96 2.75 -3.64
C ALA A 424 -8.47 4.21 -3.61
N GLN A 425 -8.35 4.83 -2.43
CA GLN A 425 -7.79 6.17 -2.29
C GLN A 425 -6.29 6.19 -2.60
N VAL A 426 -5.55 5.19 -2.13
CA VAL A 426 -4.13 5.01 -2.46
C VAL A 426 -3.95 4.84 -3.97
N ALA A 427 -4.72 3.95 -4.61
CA ALA A 427 -4.67 3.73 -6.05
C ALA A 427 -4.97 5.02 -6.83
N SER A 428 -6.05 5.72 -6.49
CA SER A 428 -6.44 6.98 -7.13
C SER A 428 -5.35 8.04 -7.02
N TYR A 429 -4.71 8.13 -5.86
CA TYR A 429 -3.59 9.05 -5.65
C TYR A 429 -2.39 8.69 -6.55
N LEU A 430 -1.96 7.42 -6.54
CA LEU A 430 -0.86 6.95 -7.37
C LEU A 430 -1.12 7.23 -8.86
N PHE A 431 -2.36 7.04 -9.32
CA PHE A 431 -2.74 7.33 -10.71
C PHE A 431 -2.72 8.83 -11.03
N SER A 432 -3.08 9.66 -10.07
CA SER A 432 -3.13 11.13 -10.26
C SER A 432 -1.74 11.76 -10.37
N VAL A 433 -0.73 11.16 -9.72
CA VAL A 433 0.66 11.69 -9.72
C VAL A 433 1.56 10.95 -10.70
N ALA A 434 1.10 9.87 -11.32
CA ALA A 434 1.87 9.10 -12.29
C ALA A 434 2.27 9.94 -13.51
N SER A 435 3.49 9.73 -14.01
CA SER A 435 3.99 10.43 -15.20
C SER A 435 3.47 9.76 -16.48
N PRO A 436 2.85 10.49 -17.43
CA PRO A 436 2.31 9.93 -18.68
C PRO A 436 3.39 9.79 -19.76
N VAL A 437 4.49 9.11 -19.44
CA VAL A 437 5.73 9.10 -20.26
C VAL A 437 6.11 7.71 -20.76
N VAL A 438 5.30 6.67 -20.50
CA VAL A 438 5.60 5.31 -20.98
C VAL A 438 5.57 5.26 -22.50
N ILE A 439 6.68 4.81 -23.09
CA ILE A 439 6.80 4.63 -24.54
C ILE A 439 6.29 3.24 -24.90
N ASN A 440 5.38 3.17 -25.86
CA ASN A 440 4.75 1.92 -26.33
C ASN A 440 4.11 1.10 -25.19
N PRO A 441 3.16 1.63 -24.44
CA PRO A 441 2.59 0.93 -23.27
C PRO A 441 1.87 -0.38 -23.63
N GLY A 442 1.56 -0.60 -24.90
CA GLY A 442 0.75 -1.71 -25.38
C GLY A 442 -0.74 -1.36 -25.47
N ALA A 443 -1.43 -2.01 -26.40
CA ALA A 443 -2.83 -1.73 -26.68
C ALA A 443 -3.71 -1.92 -25.43
N GLY A 444 -4.51 -0.90 -25.11
CA GLY A 444 -5.42 -0.91 -23.98
C GLY A 444 -4.78 -0.60 -22.61
N SER A 445 -3.46 -0.48 -22.52
CA SER A 445 -2.78 -0.10 -21.28
C SER A 445 -2.87 1.40 -21.03
N PRO A 446 -2.96 1.85 -19.76
CA PRO A 446 -2.83 3.26 -19.43
C PRO A 446 -1.38 3.74 -19.63
N ASN A 447 -1.20 5.02 -19.98
CA ASN A 447 0.12 5.64 -20.00
C ASN A 447 0.39 6.27 -18.62
N ARG A 448 0.84 5.45 -17.66
CA ARG A 448 1.11 5.84 -16.28
C ARG A 448 2.40 5.17 -15.81
N LEU A 449 3.47 5.93 -15.67
CA LEU A 449 4.70 5.47 -15.02
C LEU A 449 4.67 5.90 -13.56
N LEU A 450 4.99 5.00 -12.66
CA LEU A 450 5.08 5.28 -11.22
C LEU A 450 5.96 6.51 -10.98
N HIS A 451 5.41 7.48 -10.27
CA HIS A 451 6.10 8.67 -9.84
C HIS A 451 5.55 9.11 -8.47
N LEU A 452 6.41 9.58 -7.62
CA LEU A 452 6.03 10.17 -6.34
C LEU A 452 6.90 11.38 -6.07
N SER A 453 6.28 12.55 -5.97
CA SER A 453 6.98 13.77 -5.62
C SER A 453 7.76 13.60 -4.31
N PRO A 454 8.99 14.10 -4.22
CA PRO A 454 9.77 14.10 -2.97
C PRO A 454 9.06 14.77 -1.79
N ALA A 455 8.13 15.68 -2.08
CA ALA A 455 7.37 16.40 -1.04
C ALA A 455 6.31 15.56 -0.31
N LEU A 456 6.24 14.22 -0.61
CA LEU A 456 5.30 13.30 0.00
C LEU A 456 5.99 12.27 0.89
#